data_62502693c5efe256c845dff5dbe6fb73
#
_entry.id   62502693c5efe256c845dff5dbe6fb73
#
_cell.length_a   1.000
_cell.length_b   1.000
_cell.length_c   1.000
_cell.angle_alpha   90.00
_cell.angle_beta   90.00
_cell.angle_gamma   90.00
#
_symmetry.space_group_name_H-M   'P 1'
#
loop_
_entity.id
_entity.type
_entity.pdbx_description
1 polymer ?
#
loop_
_entity_poly.entity_id
_entity_poly.type
_entity_poly.pdbx_seq_one_letter_code
_entity_poly.pdbx_strand_id
1 'polypeptide(L)'
;MPTVTPQALTRTVQDFLSEAAGAVVLENGAVAFDLAQSKYSISGEYNRCLLHLWSAERNAVRRVLDAEVKNGTLRLAVQRLGQARPSRLEICRERDRRSPTARRACRAAYEQKLRRTLERHFPEFKITRLTSGVDLEKSFGPIYARGILRQGRTAFALLGVNAQETQSSIDAALTFGILWLDVCRQAQAANVLVEGLKMFVPAGTSALVRERMANLNRDAAKWQLFELDERHDALVEIDCADRDNVATRLVHAAADAAARARFKESIARVHQVLPNCEVSVLSAAEIVFRWRGLEFARARLGGVPGSFRSTEEVVFGVGAEERILETCNEAAFTELANCLRDTRHPYGSRQHPLWRLRPERWLESLVAGDVSVIDGRLDPSCRYSQVPAFSAADRAMIDVLTTTQAGRLAVVELKADEDIHLPLQGLDYWSRVEWHHARGEFPRFGYFEDRELSIEKPLLLLVAPAFHVHPATDTLLRYLSPEIEWEFVGIDERWREGIKVVFRKRPDPKQRISDFQLPIAT
;
A
#
# COMPACT_ATOMS: atom_id res chain seq x y z
N MET A 1 -11.83 40.48 -18.82
CA MET A 1 -11.03 39.25 -18.69
C MET A 1 -10.63 38.84 -20.11
N PRO A 2 -9.38 38.46 -20.38
CA PRO A 2 -9.01 38.02 -21.72
C PRO A 2 -9.84 36.78 -22.09
N THR A 3 -10.54 36.83 -23.19
CA THR A 3 -11.32 35.70 -23.76
C THR A 3 -10.32 34.62 -24.17
N VAL A 4 -10.31 33.50 -23.47
CA VAL A 4 -9.49 32.34 -23.83
C VAL A 4 -9.94 31.83 -25.18
N THR A 5 -9.02 31.73 -26.14
CA THR A 5 -9.37 31.25 -27.49
C THR A 5 -9.78 29.78 -27.50
N PRO A 6 -10.70 29.33 -28.36
CA PRO A 6 -11.10 27.95 -28.46
C PRO A 6 -9.92 26.97 -28.69
N GLN A 7 -8.90 27.41 -29.44
CA GLN A 7 -7.69 26.65 -29.67
C GLN A 7 -6.86 26.47 -28.36
N ALA A 8 -6.77 27.50 -27.52
CA ALA A 8 -6.12 27.41 -26.23
C ALA A 8 -6.86 26.46 -25.29
N LEU A 9 -8.20 26.52 -25.25
CA LEU A 9 -9.04 25.58 -24.50
C LEU A 9 -8.84 24.13 -24.96
N THR A 10 -8.88 23.91 -26.28
CA THR A 10 -8.67 22.58 -26.88
C THR A 10 -7.31 22.02 -26.45
N ARG A 11 -6.25 22.82 -26.52
CA ARG A 11 -4.89 22.40 -26.11
C ARG A 11 -4.82 22.07 -24.62
N THR A 12 -5.32 22.94 -23.75
CA THR A 12 -5.32 22.71 -22.29
C THR A 12 -6.05 21.41 -21.92
N VAL A 13 -7.21 21.14 -22.52
CA VAL A 13 -7.99 19.92 -22.25
C VAL A 13 -7.27 18.70 -22.82
N GLN A 14 -6.67 18.80 -24.00
CA GLN A 14 -5.95 17.70 -24.64
C GLN A 14 -4.66 17.33 -23.88
N ASP A 15 -3.87 18.32 -23.49
CA ASP A 15 -2.64 18.13 -22.71
C ASP A 15 -2.96 17.45 -21.36
N PHE A 16 -4.00 17.92 -20.67
CA PHE A 16 -4.41 17.30 -19.41
C PHE A 16 -4.88 15.85 -19.59
N LEU A 17 -5.69 15.56 -20.59
CA LEU A 17 -6.25 14.23 -20.84
C LEU A 17 -5.19 13.24 -21.36
N SER A 18 -4.17 13.70 -22.07
CA SER A 18 -3.07 12.84 -22.54
C SER A 18 -2.24 12.25 -21.39
N GLU A 19 -2.16 12.97 -20.26
CA GLU A 19 -1.46 12.53 -19.04
C GLU A 19 -2.39 11.88 -18.00
N ALA A 20 -3.70 11.77 -18.28
CA ALA A 20 -4.73 11.39 -17.33
C ALA A 20 -5.33 10.00 -17.61
N ALA A 21 -4.49 9.01 -17.89
CA ALA A 21 -4.94 7.63 -18.06
C ALA A 21 -5.72 7.15 -16.82
N GLY A 22 -6.98 6.71 -17.02
CA GLY A 22 -7.84 6.27 -15.93
C GLY A 22 -8.51 7.38 -15.11
N ALA A 23 -8.50 8.63 -15.61
CA ALA A 23 -9.21 9.74 -14.97
C ALA A 23 -10.72 9.51 -14.89
N VAL A 24 -11.35 10.16 -13.92
CA VAL A 24 -12.81 10.15 -13.72
C VAL A 24 -13.38 11.53 -14.05
N VAL A 25 -14.45 11.54 -14.85
CA VAL A 25 -15.19 12.75 -15.19
C VAL A 25 -16.40 12.88 -14.27
N LEU A 26 -16.47 13.99 -13.56
CA LEU A 26 -17.56 14.33 -12.66
C LEU A 26 -18.42 15.45 -13.29
N GLU A 27 -19.73 15.26 -13.35
CA GLU A 27 -20.69 16.30 -13.71
C GLU A 27 -21.53 16.67 -12.49
N ASN A 28 -21.42 17.90 -12.02
CA ASN A 28 -22.07 18.36 -10.76
C ASN A 28 -21.75 17.51 -9.54
N GLY A 29 -20.50 16.99 -9.47
CA GLY A 29 -20.01 16.18 -8.35
C GLY A 29 -20.38 14.69 -8.42
N ALA A 30 -21.16 14.25 -9.40
CA ALA A 30 -21.44 12.82 -9.62
C ALA A 30 -20.55 12.26 -10.74
N VAL A 31 -20.14 10.99 -10.64
CA VAL A 31 -19.38 10.33 -11.69
C VAL A 31 -20.22 10.22 -12.96
N ALA A 32 -19.76 10.86 -14.03
CA ALA A 32 -20.40 10.82 -15.34
C ALA A 32 -19.74 9.80 -16.26
N PHE A 33 -18.40 9.73 -16.26
CA PHE A 33 -17.62 8.79 -17.05
C PHE A 33 -16.36 8.37 -16.30
N ASP A 34 -15.95 7.12 -16.50
CA ASP A 34 -14.65 6.58 -16.10
C ASP A 34 -13.81 6.38 -17.36
N LEU A 35 -12.75 7.17 -17.53
CA LEU A 35 -11.94 7.16 -18.76
C LEU A 35 -11.12 5.87 -18.93
N ALA A 36 -11.04 5.01 -17.91
CA ALA A 36 -10.50 3.65 -18.08
C ALA A 36 -11.43 2.75 -18.91
N GLN A 37 -12.75 3.06 -18.93
CA GLN A 37 -13.80 2.30 -19.63
C GLN A 37 -14.54 3.10 -20.70
N SER A 38 -14.20 4.37 -20.86
CA SER A 38 -14.85 5.30 -21.78
C SER A 38 -13.82 5.89 -22.74
N LYS A 39 -14.31 6.33 -23.90
CA LYS A 39 -13.49 7.02 -24.89
C LYS A 39 -13.83 8.51 -24.89
N TYR A 40 -12.90 9.32 -25.36
CA TYR A 40 -13.11 10.76 -25.54
C TYR A 40 -12.52 11.25 -26.85
N SER A 41 -13.04 12.36 -27.35
CA SER A 41 -12.42 13.15 -28.38
C SER A 41 -12.61 14.64 -28.11
N ILE A 42 -11.67 15.44 -28.59
CA ILE A 42 -11.69 16.90 -28.47
C ILE A 42 -11.56 17.47 -29.86
N SER A 43 -12.47 18.38 -30.23
CA SER A 43 -12.37 19.09 -31.49
C SER A 43 -12.42 20.61 -31.28
N GLY A 44 -11.61 21.32 -32.09
CA GLY A 44 -11.56 22.79 -32.12
C GLY A 44 -12.30 23.41 -33.31
N GLU A 45 -13.28 22.73 -33.90
CA GLU A 45 -13.97 23.13 -35.11
C GLU A 45 -14.99 24.26 -34.89
N TYR A 46 -15.25 25.03 -35.93
CA TYR A 46 -16.25 26.13 -35.97
C TYR A 46 -16.07 27.14 -34.80
N ASN A 47 -14.83 27.47 -34.48
CA ASN A 47 -14.50 28.39 -33.41
C ASN A 47 -15.09 27.99 -32.03
N ARG A 48 -15.18 26.69 -31.75
CA ARG A 48 -15.72 26.12 -30.52
C ARG A 48 -14.83 24.98 -30.05
N CYS A 49 -14.57 24.87 -28.73
CA CYS A 49 -13.96 23.69 -28.13
C CYS A 49 -15.09 22.71 -27.74
N LEU A 50 -15.11 21.53 -28.33
CA LEU A 50 -16.10 20.48 -28.05
C LEU A 50 -15.39 19.28 -27.43
N LEU A 51 -15.84 18.88 -26.24
CA LEU A 51 -15.46 17.64 -25.58
C LEU A 51 -16.56 16.61 -25.78
N HIS A 52 -16.23 15.53 -26.44
CA HIS A 52 -17.11 14.39 -26.65
C HIS A 52 -16.63 13.21 -25.76
N LEU A 53 -17.53 12.67 -24.96
CA LEU A 53 -17.30 11.56 -24.03
C LEU A 53 -18.32 10.48 -24.33
N TRP A 54 -17.88 9.21 -24.49
CA TRP A 54 -18.81 8.11 -24.71
C TRP A 54 -18.32 6.79 -24.09
N SER A 55 -19.28 6.03 -23.62
CA SER A 55 -19.14 4.67 -23.12
C SER A 55 -20.21 3.78 -23.74
N ALA A 56 -20.23 2.49 -23.40
CA ALA A 56 -21.30 1.58 -23.84
C ALA A 56 -22.71 2.03 -23.39
N GLU A 57 -22.81 2.76 -22.29
CA GLU A 57 -24.09 3.14 -21.67
C GLU A 57 -24.45 4.61 -21.86
N ARG A 58 -23.51 5.48 -22.21
CA ARG A 58 -23.73 6.92 -22.21
C ARG A 58 -22.90 7.63 -23.26
N ASN A 59 -23.51 8.66 -23.89
CA ASN A 59 -22.87 9.56 -24.82
C ASN A 59 -23.14 11.01 -24.39
N ALA A 60 -22.12 11.87 -24.40
CA ALA A 60 -22.23 13.25 -23.99
C ALA A 60 -21.30 14.16 -24.80
N VAL A 61 -21.87 15.19 -25.43
CA VAL A 61 -21.11 16.27 -26.06
C VAL A 61 -21.26 17.54 -25.22
N ARG A 62 -20.15 18.18 -24.92
CA ARG A 62 -20.09 19.41 -24.12
C ARG A 62 -19.26 20.46 -24.86
N ARG A 63 -19.80 21.67 -24.99
CA ARG A 63 -19.02 22.83 -25.40
C ARG A 63 -18.26 23.34 -24.19
N VAL A 64 -16.93 23.40 -24.28
CA VAL A 64 -16.07 23.98 -23.24
C VAL A 64 -16.04 25.49 -23.39
N LEU A 65 -16.37 26.19 -22.32
CA LEU A 65 -16.41 27.65 -22.26
C LEU A 65 -15.19 28.20 -21.51
N ASP A 66 -14.70 27.46 -20.50
CA ASP A 66 -13.55 27.81 -19.70
C ASP A 66 -12.87 26.55 -19.17
N ALA A 67 -11.57 26.62 -18.90
CA ALA A 67 -10.75 25.51 -18.41
C ALA A 67 -9.71 26.01 -17.40
N GLU A 68 -9.73 25.46 -16.20
CA GLU A 68 -8.78 25.73 -15.12
C GLU A 68 -8.18 24.42 -14.60
N VAL A 69 -6.85 24.32 -14.54
CA VAL A 69 -6.16 23.19 -13.90
C VAL A 69 -5.76 23.62 -12.48
N LYS A 70 -6.31 22.95 -11.47
CA LYS A 70 -6.01 23.23 -10.06
C LYS A 70 -5.89 21.94 -9.26
N ASN A 71 -4.79 21.77 -8.53
CA ASN A 71 -4.53 20.61 -7.68
C ASN A 71 -4.75 19.26 -8.38
N GLY A 72 -4.26 19.11 -9.62
CA GLY A 72 -4.39 17.88 -10.40
C GLY A 72 -5.80 17.55 -10.89
N THR A 73 -6.72 18.50 -10.81
CA THR A 73 -8.09 18.41 -11.36
C THR A 73 -8.28 19.46 -12.44
N LEU A 74 -8.75 19.06 -13.61
CA LEU A 74 -9.18 19.97 -14.67
C LEU A 74 -10.65 20.32 -14.44
N ARG A 75 -10.91 21.59 -14.19
CA ARG A 75 -12.24 22.16 -14.00
C ARG A 75 -12.69 22.84 -15.27
N LEU A 76 -13.81 22.42 -15.80
CA LEU A 76 -14.38 22.94 -17.03
C LEU A 76 -15.73 23.61 -16.75
N ALA A 77 -15.92 24.84 -17.22
CA ALA A 77 -17.26 25.37 -17.45
C ALA A 77 -17.74 24.86 -18.80
N VAL A 78 -18.81 24.07 -18.79
CA VAL A 78 -19.31 23.43 -20.03
C VAL A 78 -20.78 23.75 -20.25
N GLN A 79 -21.17 23.74 -21.51
CA GLN A 79 -22.54 23.97 -21.97
C GLN A 79 -23.03 22.76 -22.77
N ARG A 80 -24.21 22.25 -22.43
CA ARG A 80 -24.91 21.27 -23.29
C ARG A 80 -25.49 21.94 -24.51
N LEU A 81 -25.46 21.24 -25.63
CA LEU A 81 -26.17 21.72 -26.84
C LEU A 81 -27.67 21.90 -26.52
N GLY A 82 -28.19 23.09 -26.80
CA GLY A 82 -29.60 23.45 -26.53
C GLY A 82 -29.90 23.96 -25.11
N GLN A 83 -28.92 24.05 -24.21
CA GLN A 83 -29.11 24.63 -22.86
C GLN A 83 -28.38 25.96 -22.72
N ALA A 84 -29.06 26.97 -22.15
CA ALA A 84 -28.47 28.30 -21.97
C ALA A 84 -27.55 28.41 -20.76
N ARG A 85 -27.77 27.60 -19.70
CA ARG A 85 -26.98 27.66 -18.45
C ARG A 85 -25.75 26.77 -18.50
N PRO A 86 -24.54 27.30 -18.19
CA PRO A 86 -23.35 26.49 -18.04
C PRO A 86 -23.49 25.53 -16.87
N SER A 87 -22.88 24.35 -17.01
CA SER A 87 -22.69 23.39 -15.93
C SER A 87 -21.20 23.20 -15.67
N ARG A 88 -20.86 22.64 -14.51
CA ARG A 88 -19.47 22.35 -14.12
C ARG A 88 -19.15 20.90 -14.38
N LEU A 89 -18.04 20.67 -15.07
CA LEU A 89 -17.47 19.36 -15.30
C LEU A 89 -16.05 19.34 -14.72
N GLU A 90 -15.72 18.33 -13.94
CA GLU A 90 -14.40 18.17 -13.36
C GLU A 90 -13.80 16.85 -13.86
N ILE A 91 -12.53 16.89 -14.30
CA ILE A 91 -11.78 15.69 -14.69
C ILE A 91 -10.66 15.50 -13.68
N CYS A 92 -10.72 14.42 -12.92
CA CYS A 92 -9.78 14.10 -11.86
C CYS A 92 -8.82 13.02 -12.34
N ARG A 93 -7.50 13.23 -12.25
CA ARG A 93 -6.47 12.28 -12.69
C ARG A 93 -6.53 10.94 -11.93
N GLU A 94 -6.96 10.98 -10.67
CA GLU A 94 -7.11 9.80 -9.81
C GLU A 94 -8.57 9.61 -9.41
N ARG A 95 -9.02 8.36 -9.38
CA ARG A 95 -10.39 7.98 -9.02
C ARG A 95 -10.83 8.50 -7.65
N ASP A 96 -9.88 8.73 -6.76
CA ASP A 96 -10.10 9.19 -5.38
C ASP A 96 -10.27 10.70 -5.21
N ARG A 97 -10.01 11.46 -6.26
CA ARG A 97 -10.12 12.93 -6.21
C ARG A 97 -11.52 13.45 -6.54
N ARG A 98 -12.54 12.69 -6.22
CA ARG A 98 -13.93 13.17 -6.29
C ARG A 98 -14.10 14.38 -5.38
N SER A 99 -15.04 15.27 -5.72
CA SER A 99 -15.33 16.42 -4.86
C SER A 99 -15.67 15.95 -3.44
N PRO A 100 -15.25 16.69 -2.39
CA PRO A 100 -15.57 16.34 -1.00
C PRO A 100 -17.08 16.12 -0.76
N THR A 101 -17.92 16.87 -1.47
CA THR A 101 -19.38 16.75 -1.42
C THR A 101 -19.88 15.42 -2.00
N ALA A 102 -19.35 15.00 -3.15
CA ALA A 102 -19.71 13.72 -3.75
C ALA A 102 -19.29 12.54 -2.86
N ARG A 103 -18.08 12.60 -2.28
CA ARG A 103 -17.63 11.58 -1.32
C ARG A 103 -18.51 11.49 -0.08
N ARG A 104 -18.93 12.63 0.48
CA ARG A 104 -19.85 12.65 1.63
C ARG A 104 -21.21 12.05 1.27
N ALA A 105 -21.75 12.40 0.09
CA ALA A 105 -23.03 11.85 -0.36
C ALA A 105 -22.98 10.33 -0.56
N CYS A 106 -21.90 9.81 -1.18
CA CYS A 106 -21.69 8.37 -1.35
C CYS A 106 -21.60 7.63 -0.02
N ARG A 107 -20.88 8.18 0.96
CA ARG A 107 -20.74 7.58 2.30
C ARG A 107 -22.06 7.58 3.07
N ALA A 108 -22.81 8.67 3.00
CA ALA A 108 -24.14 8.74 3.61
C ALA A 108 -25.14 7.75 2.97
N ALA A 109 -25.12 7.60 1.65
CA ALA A 109 -25.92 6.62 0.94
C ALA A 109 -25.54 5.18 1.31
N TYR A 110 -24.24 4.89 1.42
CA TYR A 110 -23.73 3.60 1.88
C TYR A 110 -24.17 3.29 3.32
N GLU A 111 -24.07 4.25 4.24
CA GLU A 111 -24.50 4.05 5.63
C GLU A 111 -25.99 3.66 5.72
N GLN A 112 -26.84 4.32 4.93
CA GLN A 112 -28.26 3.97 4.85
C GLN A 112 -28.50 2.59 4.24
N LYS A 113 -27.72 2.23 3.20
CA LYS A 113 -27.80 0.92 2.58
C LYS A 113 -27.35 -0.17 3.56
N LEU A 114 -26.19 0.00 4.18
CA LEU A 114 -25.67 -0.92 5.18
C LEU A 114 -26.69 -1.13 6.32
N ARG A 115 -27.33 -0.06 6.79
CA ARG A 115 -28.41 -0.18 7.80
C ARG A 115 -29.52 -1.11 7.35
N ARG A 116 -30.05 -0.93 6.13
CA ARG A 116 -31.13 -1.79 5.59
C ARG A 116 -30.69 -3.24 5.42
N THR A 117 -29.45 -3.44 4.96
CA THR A 117 -28.86 -4.79 4.84
C THR A 117 -28.75 -5.47 6.20
N LEU A 118 -28.32 -4.73 7.24
CA LEU A 118 -28.23 -5.25 8.60
C LEU A 118 -29.59 -5.60 9.18
N GLU A 119 -30.59 -4.75 9.00
CA GLU A 119 -31.97 -5.00 9.47
C GLU A 119 -32.59 -6.24 8.79
N ARG A 120 -32.22 -6.51 7.53
CA ARG A 120 -32.70 -7.69 6.77
C ARG A 120 -31.99 -8.98 7.16
N HIS A 121 -30.67 -8.96 7.24
CA HIS A 121 -29.86 -10.18 7.39
C HIS A 121 -29.55 -10.53 8.85
N PHE A 122 -29.68 -9.58 9.76
CA PHE A 122 -29.43 -9.73 11.20
C PHE A 122 -30.58 -9.15 12.04
N PRO A 123 -31.84 -9.59 11.80
CA PRO A 123 -33.03 -9.02 12.48
C PRO A 123 -33.02 -9.22 14.00
N GLU A 124 -32.26 -10.19 14.49
CA GLU A 124 -32.08 -10.48 15.92
C GLU A 124 -31.23 -9.45 16.64
N PHE A 125 -30.45 -8.63 15.89
CA PHE A 125 -29.59 -7.60 16.46
C PHE A 125 -30.22 -6.21 16.34
N LYS A 126 -30.11 -5.44 17.41
CA LYS A 126 -30.43 -4.01 17.41
C LYS A 126 -29.19 -3.21 16.99
N ILE A 127 -29.31 -2.35 15.99
CA ILE A 127 -28.28 -1.38 15.63
C ILE A 127 -28.31 -0.26 16.66
N THR A 128 -27.34 -0.22 17.57
CA THR A 128 -27.29 0.81 18.63
C THR A 128 -26.54 2.06 18.17
N ARG A 129 -25.59 1.89 17.27
CA ARG A 129 -24.84 2.99 16.63
C ARG A 129 -24.48 2.57 15.21
N LEU A 130 -24.57 3.49 14.27
CA LEU A 130 -23.98 3.38 12.93
C LEU A 130 -23.64 4.78 12.45
N THR A 131 -22.39 5.04 12.11
CA THR A 131 -21.90 6.36 11.70
C THR A 131 -20.63 6.27 10.86
N SER A 132 -20.50 7.15 9.89
CA SER A 132 -19.27 7.46 9.15
C SER A 132 -18.67 8.82 9.55
N GLY A 133 -19.06 9.36 10.70
CA GLY A 133 -18.53 10.61 11.22
C GLY A 133 -17.05 10.54 11.57
N VAL A 134 -16.35 11.67 11.45
CA VAL A 134 -14.93 11.80 11.86
C VAL A 134 -14.84 11.75 13.39
N ASP A 135 -13.86 11.00 13.90
CA ASP A 135 -13.50 10.96 15.30
C ASP A 135 -11.98 11.14 15.41
N LEU A 136 -11.57 12.38 15.59
CA LEU A 136 -10.14 12.75 15.60
C LEU A 136 -9.40 12.24 16.85
N GLU A 137 -10.10 12.10 17.97
CA GLU A 137 -9.50 11.61 19.23
C GLU A 137 -9.06 10.15 19.10
N LYS A 138 -9.78 9.38 18.27
CA LYS A 138 -9.54 7.94 18.06
C LYS A 138 -8.99 7.63 16.66
N SER A 139 -8.53 8.64 15.93
CA SER A 139 -7.94 8.53 14.58
C SER A 139 -8.87 7.89 13.52
N PHE A 140 -10.20 8.02 13.67
CA PHE A 140 -11.12 7.51 12.66
C PHE A 140 -11.54 8.58 11.66
N GLY A 141 -11.19 8.34 10.40
CA GLY A 141 -11.69 9.10 9.26
C GLY A 141 -13.12 8.70 8.84
N PRO A 142 -13.67 9.40 7.84
CA PRO A 142 -15.04 9.18 7.38
C PRO A 142 -15.17 8.06 6.33
N ILE A 143 -14.11 7.32 6.04
CA ILE A 143 -14.07 6.25 5.00
C ILE A 143 -14.93 5.06 5.42
N TYR A 144 -14.89 4.71 6.70
CA TYR A 144 -15.51 3.51 7.24
C TYR A 144 -16.79 3.83 8.00
N ALA A 145 -17.89 3.17 7.64
CA ALA A 145 -19.09 3.13 8.45
C ALA A 145 -18.84 2.23 9.67
N ARG A 146 -18.96 2.76 10.86
CA ARG A 146 -18.69 2.07 12.13
C ARG A 146 -19.96 1.96 12.95
N GLY A 147 -20.18 0.79 13.52
CA GLY A 147 -21.39 0.53 14.25
C GLY A 147 -21.24 -0.48 15.37
N ILE A 148 -22.36 -0.70 16.08
CA ILE A 148 -22.49 -1.72 17.10
C ILE A 148 -23.83 -2.43 16.89
N LEU A 149 -23.76 -3.75 16.76
CA LEU A 149 -24.91 -4.65 16.75
C LEU A 149 -25.05 -5.28 18.13
N ARG A 150 -26.22 -5.18 18.75
CA ARG A 150 -26.47 -5.67 20.10
C ARG A 150 -27.65 -6.66 20.12
N GLN A 151 -27.44 -7.77 20.83
CA GLN A 151 -28.47 -8.74 21.14
C GLN A 151 -28.40 -9.09 22.64
N GLY A 152 -29.35 -8.56 23.42
CA GLY A 152 -29.35 -8.77 24.87
C GLY A 152 -28.09 -8.23 25.56
N ARG A 153 -27.29 -9.14 26.11
CA ARG A 153 -26.00 -8.84 26.76
C ARG A 153 -24.77 -9.02 25.88
N THR A 154 -24.96 -9.42 24.63
CA THR A 154 -23.88 -9.57 23.67
C THR A 154 -23.92 -8.48 22.62
N ALA A 155 -22.77 -8.13 22.06
CA ALA A 155 -22.64 -7.17 20.99
C ALA A 155 -21.51 -7.56 20.03
N PHE A 156 -21.59 -7.06 18.82
CA PHE A 156 -20.52 -7.09 17.84
C PHE A 156 -20.15 -5.66 17.43
N ALA A 157 -18.88 -5.38 17.35
CA ALA A 157 -18.39 -4.22 16.62
C ALA A 157 -18.65 -4.45 15.12
N LEU A 158 -18.95 -3.38 14.40
CA LEU A 158 -19.26 -3.42 12.98
C LEU A 158 -18.41 -2.38 12.26
N LEU A 159 -17.83 -2.77 11.14
CA LEU A 159 -17.15 -1.86 10.22
C LEU A 159 -17.49 -2.21 8.77
N GLY A 160 -17.85 -1.19 7.98
CA GLY A 160 -18.15 -1.34 6.58
C GLY A 160 -17.45 -0.30 5.72
N VAL A 161 -17.08 -0.68 4.49
CA VAL A 161 -16.46 0.17 3.48
C VAL A 161 -17.22 0.06 2.17
N ASN A 162 -17.46 1.18 1.48
CA ASN A 162 -18.24 1.18 0.25
C ASN A 162 -17.38 0.87 -0.99
N ALA A 163 -18.02 0.40 -2.05
CA ALA A 163 -17.37 -0.01 -3.32
C ALA A 163 -16.72 1.15 -4.11
N GLN A 164 -16.92 2.38 -3.68
CA GLN A 164 -16.34 3.55 -4.36
C GLN A 164 -15.05 4.03 -3.69
N GLU A 165 -14.67 3.47 -2.57
CA GLU A 165 -13.36 3.74 -1.96
C GLU A 165 -12.26 2.99 -2.71
N THR A 166 -11.00 3.38 -2.51
CA THR A 166 -9.86 2.73 -3.17
C THR A 166 -9.63 1.32 -2.65
N GLN A 167 -8.97 0.49 -3.45
CA GLN A 167 -8.54 -0.84 -2.98
C GLN A 167 -7.68 -0.72 -1.72
N SER A 168 -6.74 0.23 -1.68
CA SER A 168 -5.92 0.46 -0.48
C SER A 168 -6.74 0.81 0.77
N SER A 169 -7.84 1.55 0.62
CA SER A 169 -8.77 1.82 1.73
C SER A 169 -9.53 0.56 2.17
N ILE A 170 -9.91 -0.29 1.22
CA ILE A 170 -10.56 -1.57 1.51
C ILE A 170 -9.59 -2.51 2.24
N ASP A 171 -8.36 -2.61 1.76
CA ASP A 171 -7.31 -3.42 2.36
C ASP A 171 -6.92 -2.95 3.77
N ALA A 172 -6.99 -1.64 4.01
CA ALA A 172 -6.76 -1.04 5.32
C ALA A 172 -7.93 -1.23 6.32
N ALA A 173 -9.10 -1.67 5.86
CA ALA A 173 -10.32 -1.72 6.66
C ALA A 173 -10.17 -2.56 7.94
N LEU A 174 -9.41 -3.66 7.89
CA LEU A 174 -9.21 -4.52 9.06
C LEU A 174 -8.44 -3.82 10.18
N THR A 175 -7.44 -3.00 9.87
CA THR A 175 -6.73 -2.17 10.85
C THR A 175 -7.72 -1.35 11.67
N PHE A 176 -8.60 -0.63 10.98
CA PHE A 176 -9.60 0.20 11.65
C PHE A 176 -10.73 -0.62 12.29
N GLY A 177 -11.02 -1.82 11.77
CA GLY A 177 -11.97 -2.76 12.38
C GLY A 177 -11.51 -3.25 13.74
N ILE A 178 -10.24 -3.65 13.85
CA ILE A 178 -9.62 -4.08 15.13
C ILE A 178 -9.64 -2.93 16.15
N LEU A 179 -9.24 -1.74 15.72
CA LEU A 179 -9.26 -0.56 16.60
C LEU A 179 -10.67 -0.20 17.05
N TRP A 180 -11.66 -0.34 16.16
CA TRP A 180 -13.05 -0.10 16.51
C TRP A 180 -13.59 -1.14 17.49
N LEU A 181 -13.20 -2.41 17.33
CA LEU A 181 -13.52 -3.46 18.30
C LEU A 181 -12.98 -3.13 19.69
N ASP A 182 -11.72 -2.70 19.78
CA ASP A 182 -11.09 -2.30 21.04
C ASP A 182 -11.81 -1.12 21.70
N VAL A 183 -12.13 -0.08 20.91
CA VAL A 183 -12.94 1.07 21.37
C VAL A 183 -14.32 0.62 21.86
N CYS A 184 -14.99 -0.30 21.16
CA CYS A 184 -16.28 -0.82 21.60
C CYS A 184 -16.17 -1.56 22.93
N ARG A 185 -15.13 -2.34 23.14
CA ARG A 185 -14.88 -3.04 24.40
C ARG A 185 -14.64 -2.11 25.57
N GLN A 186 -13.86 -1.05 25.35
CA GLN A 186 -13.59 -0.05 26.39
C GLN A 186 -14.81 0.82 26.73
N ALA A 187 -15.68 1.09 25.75
CA ALA A 187 -16.82 2.01 25.91
C ALA A 187 -18.11 1.34 26.42
N GLN A 188 -18.19 0.00 26.42
CA GLN A 188 -19.42 -0.69 26.82
C GLN A 188 -19.58 -0.73 28.35
N ALA A 189 -20.86 -0.73 28.78
CA ALA A 189 -21.19 -0.95 30.17
C ALA A 189 -20.73 -2.36 30.64
N ALA A 190 -20.40 -2.51 31.90
CA ALA A 190 -19.85 -3.75 32.49
C ALA A 190 -20.70 -5.02 32.26
N ASN A 191 -21.96 -4.88 31.82
CA ASN A 191 -22.87 -6.00 31.58
C ASN A 191 -23.07 -6.36 30.10
N VAL A 192 -22.26 -5.80 29.19
CA VAL A 192 -22.34 -6.08 27.74
C VAL A 192 -21.00 -6.64 27.26
N LEU A 193 -21.03 -7.87 26.75
CA LEU A 193 -19.87 -8.52 26.15
C LEU A 193 -19.79 -8.20 24.67
N VAL A 194 -18.70 -7.57 24.21
CA VAL A 194 -18.40 -7.39 22.77
C VAL A 194 -17.62 -8.61 22.28
N GLU A 195 -18.34 -9.53 21.64
CA GLU A 195 -17.82 -10.85 21.27
C GLU A 195 -16.82 -10.78 20.11
N GLY A 196 -16.98 -9.83 19.19
CA GLY A 196 -16.11 -9.79 18.00
C GLY A 196 -16.44 -8.65 17.04
N LEU A 197 -15.97 -8.84 15.81
CA LEU A 197 -16.06 -7.88 14.71
C LEU A 197 -16.80 -8.51 13.52
N LYS A 198 -17.81 -7.80 13.00
CA LYS A 198 -18.42 -8.07 11.69
C LYS A 198 -17.94 -7.02 10.70
N MET A 199 -17.24 -7.45 9.66
CA MET A 199 -16.75 -6.57 8.58
C MET A 199 -17.54 -6.75 7.30
N PHE A 200 -17.81 -5.63 6.62
CA PHE A 200 -18.54 -5.58 5.37
C PHE A 200 -17.66 -4.88 4.32
N VAL A 201 -17.24 -5.63 3.32
CA VAL A 201 -16.41 -5.15 2.20
C VAL A 201 -17.19 -5.30 0.88
N PRO A 202 -16.84 -4.55 -0.17
CA PRO A 202 -17.47 -4.72 -1.47
C PRO A 202 -17.26 -6.12 -2.05
N ALA A 203 -18.24 -6.61 -2.81
CA ALA A 203 -18.16 -7.90 -3.48
C ALA A 203 -16.89 -8.04 -4.34
N GLY A 204 -16.19 -9.17 -4.19
CA GLY A 204 -14.95 -9.49 -4.91
C GLY A 204 -13.70 -8.77 -4.41
N THR A 205 -13.73 -8.15 -3.23
CA THR A 205 -12.57 -7.41 -2.68
C THR A 205 -12.07 -7.96 -1.34
N SER A 206 -12.61 -9.08 -0.87
CA SER A 206 -12.34 -9.64 0.46
C SER A 206 -10.98 -10.34 0.61
N ALA A 207 -10.30 -10.67 -0.48
CA ALA A 207 -9.16 -11.61 -0.48
C ALA A 207 -8.09 -11.29 0.58
N LEU A 208 -7.54 -10.07 0.59
CA LEU A 208 -6.49 -9.68 1.54
C LEU A 208 -7.03 -9.59 2.98
N VAL A 209 -8.25 -9.07 3.15
CA VAL A 209 -8.88 -8.99 4.48
C VAL A 209 -9.11 -10.38 5.06
N ARG A 210 -9.55 -11.34 4.23
CA ARG A 210 -9.71 -12.75 4.60
C ARG A 210 -8.38 -13.37 5.04
N GLU A 211 -7.31 -13.22 4.24
CA GLU A 211 -5.98 -13.73 4.56
C GLU A 211 -5.47 -13.18 5.90
N ARG A 212 -5.65 -11.90 6.16
CA ARG A 212 -5.31 -11.28 7.45
C ARG A 212 -6.14 -11.82 8.60
N MET A 213 -7.48 -11.91 8.43
CA MET A 213 -8.38 -12.44 9.47
C MET A 213 -8.10 -13.89 9.82
N ALA A 214 -7.66 -14.71 8.86
CA ALA A 214 -7.25 -16.10 9.10
C ALA A 214 -6.10 -16.21 10.11
N ASN A 215 -5.29 -15.16 10.24
CA ASN A 215 -4.12 -15.09 11.10
C ASN A 215 -4.34 -14.27 12.39
N LEU A 216 -5.61 -13.95 12.70
CA LEU A 216 -5.95 -13.30 13.97
C LEU A 216 -6.28 -14.33 15.06
N ASN A 217 -6.15 -13.89 16.30
CA ASN A 217 -6.47 -14.69 17.49
C ASN A 217 -7.99 -14.90 17.60
N ARG A 218 -8.43 -16.15 17.42
CA ARG A 218 -9.85 -16.54 17.48
C ARG A 218 -10.40 -16.65 18.90
N ASP A 219 -9.52 -16.86 19.86
CA ASP A 219 -9.92 -16.85 21.27
C ASP A 219 -10.13 -15.43 21.78
N ALA A 220 -9.44 -14.46 21.18
CA ALA A 220 -9.61 -13.06 21.53
C ALA A 220 -10.91 -12.46 20.98
N ALA A 221 -11.39 -12.86 19.79
CA ALA A 221 -12.60 -12.34 19.20
C ALA A 221 -13.19 -13.27 18.12
N LYS A 222 -14.50 -13.15 17.90
CA LYS A 222 -15.18 -13.74 16.75
C LYS A 222 -14.99 -12.83 15.54
N TRP A 223 -14.31 -13.32 14.52
CA TRP A 223 -14.03 -12.61 13.28
C TRP A 223 -14.99 -13.05 12.19
N GLN A 224 -15.78 -12.12 11.65
CA GLN A 224 -16.73 -12.40 10.58
C GLN A 224 -16.56 -11.38 9.46
N LEU A 225 -16.47 -11.87 8.23
CA LEU A 225 -16.30 -11.09 7.02
C LEU A 225 -17.45 -11.34 6.06
N PHE A 226 -18.01 -10.28 5.52
CA PHE A 226 -19.11 -10.32 4.57
C PHE A 226 -18.76 -9.51 3.33
N GLU A 227 -19.05 -10.06 2.17
CA GLU A 227 -19.08 -9.31 0.92
C GLU A 227 -20.48 -8.77 0.67
N LEU A 228 -20.58 -7.46 0.47
CA LEU A 228 -21.81 -6.75 0.16
C LEU A 228 -21.81 -6.31 -1.31
N ASP A 229 -22.69 -6.89 -2.11
CA ASP A 229 -23.01 -6.35 -3.43
C ASP A 229 -24.02 -5.20 -3.26
N GLU A 230 -23.51 -3.98 -3.38
CA GLU A 230 -24.33 -2.77 -3.24
C GLU A 230 -25.36 -2.62 -4.37
N ARG A 231 -25.20 -3.28 -5.52
CA ARG A 231 -26.12 -3.18 -6.68
C ARG A 231 -27.29 -4.12 -6.53
N HIS A 232 -27.02 -5.37 -6.17
CA HIS A 232 -28.02 -6.43 -6.08
C HIS A 232 -28.55 -6.66 -4.67
N ASP A 233 -28.03 -5.91 -3.69
CA ASP A 233 -28.39 -6.02 -2.26
C ASP A 233 -28.18 -7.43 -1.71
N ALA A 234 -27.12 -8.10 -2.22
CA ALA A 234 -26.73 -9.45 -1.82
C ALA A 234 -25.61 -9.39 -0.79
N LEU A 235 -25.70 -10.26 0.21
CA LEU A 235 -24.70 -10.40 1.28
C LEU A 235 -24.21 -11.85 1.30
N VAL A 236 -22.89 -12.03 1.24
CA VAL A 236 -22.25 -13.35 1.29
C VAL A 236 -21.26 -13.36 2.45
N GLU A 237 -21.36 -14.33 3.35
CA GLU A 237 -20.38 -14.56 4.40
C GLU A 237 -19.16 -15.29 3.82
N ILE A 238 -17.97 -14.77 4.14
CA ILE A 238 -16.68 -15.32 3.69
C ILE A 238 -16.05 -16.09 4.82
N ASP A 239 -15.66 -17.34 4.55
CA ASP A 239 -14.92 -18.13 5.53
C ASP A 239 -13.51 -17.56 5.77
N CYS A 240 -13.34 -16.99 6.96
CA CYS A 240 -12.04 -16.49 7.44
C CYS A 240 -11.21 -17.59 8.11
N ALA A 241 -11.67 -18.84 8.15
CA ALA A 241 -10.90 -19.94 8.71
C ALA A 241 -9.96 -20.57 7.70
N ASP A 242 -10.26 -20.42 6.41
CA ASP A 242 -9.46 -20.97 5.32
C ASP A 242 -8.09 -20.30 5.25
N ARG A 243 -7.05 -21.07 5.60
CA ARG A 243 -5.63 -20.71 5.47
C ARG A 243 -4.98 -21.39 4.25
N ASP A 244 -5.69 -22.25 3.56
CA ASP A 244 -5.13 -23.11 2.52
C ASP A 244 -5.16 -22.48 1.12
N ASN A 245 -5.80 -21.31 0.96
CA ASN A 245 -5.93 -20.59 -0.29
C ASN A 245 -5.28 -19.21 -0.24
N VAL A 246 -3.96 -19.16 0.04
CA VAL A 246 -3.18 -17.93 -0.06
C VAL A 246 -2.81 -17.67 -1.52
N ALA A 247 -3.27 -16.55 -2.06
CA ALA A 247 -2.97 -16.15 -3.43
C ALA A 247 -1.56 -15.55 -3.52
N THR A 248 -0.53 -16.39 -3.45
CA THR A 248 0.87 -15.96 -3.49
C THR A 248 1.68 -16.73 -4.53
N ARG A 249 2.76 -16.12 -5.00
CA ARG A 249 3.71 -16.73 -5.94
C ARG A 249 5.13 -16.33 -5.55
N LEU A 250 5.98 -17.33 -5.32
CA LEU A 250 7.40 -17.11 -5.14
C LEU A 250 8.09 -16.99 -6.52
N VAL A 251 9.00 -16.05 -6.64
CA VAL A 251 9.84 -15.85 -7.84
C VAL A 251 11.22 -16.44 -7.54
N HIS A 252 11.86 -17.03 -8.55
CA HIS A 252 13.22 -17.52 -8.39
C HIS A 252 14.15 -16.41 -7.89
N ALA A 253 15.04 -16.77 -6.97
CA ALA A 253 16.13 -15.90 -6.57
C ALA A 253 16.95 -15.54 -7.80
N ALA A 254 17.38 -14.28 -7.86
CA ALA A 254 18.19 -13.85 -8.99
C ALA A 254 19.55 -14.57 -8.98
N ALA A 255 19.99 -15.07 -10.14
CA ALA A 255 21.31 -15.66 -10.30
C ALA A 255 22.39 -14.56 -10.23
N ASP A 256 22.76 -14.18 -8.98
CA ASP A 256 23.58 -12.99 -8.69
C ASP A 256 24.93 -13.04 -9.42
N ALA A 257 25.65 -14.16 -9.33
CA ALA A 257 26.98 -14.30 -9.94
C ALA A 257 26.96 -14.17 -11.48
N ALA A 258 25.98 -14.78 -12.14
CA ALA A 258 25.85 -14.72 -13.59
C ALA A 258 25.47 -13.32 -14.10
N ALA A 259 24.56 -12.64 -13.40
CA ALA A 259 24.18 -11.28 -13.74
C ALA A 259 25.32 -10.29 -13.49
N ARG A 260 26.04 -10.38 -12.36
CA ARG A 260 27.22 -9.55 -12.08
C ARG A 260 28.33 -9.76 -13.07
N ALA A 261 28.57 -11.00 -13.50
CA ALA A 261 29.56 -11.30 -14.53
C ALA A 261 29.19 -10.68 -15.88
N ARG A 262 27.91 -10.72 -16.25
CA ARG A 262 27.37 -10.09 -17.47
C ARG A 262 27.53 -8.58 -17.45
N PHE A 263 27.15 -7.91 -16.39
CA PHE A 263 27.20 -6.46 -16.27
C PHE A 263 28.50 -5.93 -15.67
N LYS A 264 29.60 -6.70 -15.76
CA LYS A 264 30.87 -6.34 -15.14
C LYS A 264 31.38 -4.96 -15.59
N GLU A 265 31.25 -4.63 -16.87
CA GLU A 265 31.71 -3.34 -17.41
C GLU A 265 30.86 -2.19 -16.92
N SER A 266 29.54 -2.33 -16.91
CA SER A 266 28.63 -1.35 -16.32
C SER A 266 28.89 -1.14 -14.82
N ILE A 267 29.11 -2.21 -14.07
CA ILE A 267 29.46 -2.11 -12.65
C ILE A 267 30.75 -1.33 -12.47
N ALA A 268 31.80 -1.64 -13.24
CA ALA A 268 33.07 -0.92 -13.16
C ALA A 268 32.91 0.56 -13.50
N ARG A 269 32.14 0.89 -14.55
CA ARG A 269 31.87 2.28 -14.98
C ARG A 269 31.16 3.08 -13.88
N VAL A 270 30.13 2.51 -13.28
CA VAL A 270 29.39 3.19 -12.21
C VAL A 270 30.24 3.32 -10.95
N HIS A 271 31.00 2.31 -10.56
CA HIS A 271 31.88 2.35 -9.40
C HIS A 271 33.07 3.33 -9.56
N GLN A 272 33.49 3.65 -10.79
CA GLN A 272 34.48 4.72 -11.02
C GLN A 272 33.96 6.09 -10.58
N VAL A 273 32.64 6.34 -10.74
CA VAL A 273 32.03 7.62 -10.40
C VAL A 273 31.53 7.65 -8.95
N LEU A 274 30.89 6.56 -8.50
CA LEU A 274 30.38 6.43 -7.12
C LEU A 274 30.84 5.10 -6.50
N PRO A 275 32.06 5.05 -5.94
CA PRO A 275 32.60 3.87 -5.29
C PRO A 275 31.69 3.40 -4.13
N ASN A 276 31.63 2.08 -3.93
CA ASN A 276 30.86 1.45 -2.86
C ASN A 276 29.33 1.68 -2.93
N CYS A 277 28.78 2.07 -4.08
CA CYS A 277 27.33 2.00 -4.26
C CYS A 277 26.87 0.53 -4.26
N GLU A 278 25.68 0.31 -3.74
CA GLU A 278 25.07 -1.02 -3.67
C GLU A 278 24.67 -1.48 -5.08
N VAL A 279 25.02 -2.73 -5.44
CA VAL A 279 24.57 -3.37 -6.68
C VAL A 279 23.60 -4.47 -6.33
N SER A 280 22.35 -4.35 -6.78
CA SER A 280 21.30 -5.36 -6.59
C SER A 280 20.90 -5.96 -7.93
N VAL A 281 20.83 -7.27 -8.00
CA VAL A 281 20.39 -7.99 -9.20
C VAL A 281 18.87 -8.14 -9.15
N LEU A 282 18.18 -7.57 -10.13
CA LEU A 282 16.73 -7.74 -10.28
C LEU A 282 16.38 -8.96 -11.13
N SER A 283 17.19 -9.22 -12.15
CA SER A 283 17.02 -10.37 -13.04
C SER A 283 18.33 -10.67 -13.78
N ALA A 284 18.35 -11.75 -14.55
CA ALA A 284 19.48 -12.06 -15.44
C ALA A 284 19.73 -10.97 -16.51
N ALA A 285 18.77 -10.07 -16.73
CA ALA A 285 18.82 -9.02 -17.76
C ALA A 285 18.86 -7.60 -17.17
N GLU A 286 18.89 -7.44 -15.83
CA GLU A 286 18.82 -6.13 -15.20
C GLU A 286 19.45 -6.12 -13.81
N ILE A 287 20.30 -5.11 -13.55
CA ILE A 287 20.86 -4.78 -12.24
C ILE A 287 20.61 -3.31 -11.93
N VAL A 288 20.52 -2.98 -10.65
CA VAL A 288 20.33 -1.60 -10.18
C VAL A 288 21.45 -1.17 -9.24
N PHE A 289 21.78 0.11 -9.32
CA PHE A 289 22.76 0.76 -8.48
C PHE A 289 22.04 1.68 -7.48
N ARG A 290 22.32 1.48 -6.19
CA ARG A 290 21.72 2.26 -5.12
C ARG A 290 22.79 2.96 -4.28
N TRP A 291 22.47 4.17 -3.88
CA TRP A 291 23.23 4.90 -2.88
C TRP A 291 22.39 5.07 -1.64
N ARG A 292 22.75 4.37 -0.58
CA ARG A 292 21.97 4.31 0.67
C ARG A 292 20.48 4.03 0.40
N GLY A 293 20.23 2.94 -0.33
CA GLY A 293 18.91 2.47 -0.70
C GLY A 293 18.20 3.26 -1.80
N LEU A 294 18.72 4.42 -2.24
CA LEU A 294 18.14 5.19 -3.33
C LEU A 294 18.71 4.74 -4.67
N GLU A 295 17.86 4.23 -5.53
CA GLU A 295 18.23 3.90 -6.90
C GLU A 295 18.52 5.18 -7.68
N PHE A 296 19.70 5.21 -8.35
CA PHE A 296 20.16 6.33 -9.15
C PHE A 296 20.63 5.91 -10.54
N ALA A 297 20.89 4.61 -10.75
CA ALA A 297 21.22 4.05 -12.05
C ALA A 297 20.79 2.58 -12.12
N ARG A 298 20.65 2.08 -13.34
CA ARG A 298 20.44 0.66 -13.65
C ARG A 298 21.15 0.28 -14.92
N ALA A 299 21.64 -0.96 -15.00
CA ALA A 299 22.11 -1.53 -16.25
C ALA A 299 21.13 -2.62 -16.68
N ARG A 300 20.75 -2.58 -17.95
CA ARG A 300 19.78 -3.52 -18.54
C ARG A 300 20.18 -3.91 -19.95
N LEU A 301 19.64 -5.03 -20.43
CA LEU A 301 19.74 -5.41 -21.83
C LEU A 301 18.65 -4.68 -22.62
N GLY A 302 19.05 -3.71 -23.42
CA GLY A 302 18.19 -2.99 -24.36
C GLY A 302 18.11 -3.70 -25.71
N GLY A 303 16.92 -3.71 -26.32
CA GLY A 303 16.74 -4.23 -27.68
C GLY A 303 17.22 -3.22 -28.73
N VAL A 304 18.05 -3.63 -29.67
CA VAL A 304 18.37 -2.79 -30.82
C VAL A 304 17.23 -2.85 -31.83
N PRO A 305 16.61 -1.72 -32.21
CA PRO A 305 15.54 -1.70 -33.16
C PRO A 305 15.92 -2.40 -34.47
N GLY A 306 15.13 -3.38 -34.90
CA GLY A 306 15.38 -4.16 -36.11
C GLY A 306 16.44 -5.28 -35.99
N SER A 307 16.90 -5.60 -34.79
CA SER A 307 17.86 -6.68 -34.53
C SER A 307 17.39 -7.56 -33.37
N PHE A 308 17.72 -8.86 -33.43
CA PHE A 308 17.57 -9.79 -32.31
C PHE A 308 18.70 -9.66 -31.26
N ARG A 309 19.65 -8.73 -31.47
CA ARG A 309 20.77 -8.51 -30.55
C ARG A 309 20.30 -7.54 -29.44
N SER A 310 20.58 -7.91 -28.22
CA SER A 310 20.46 -7.00 -27.06
C SER A 310 21.84 -6.37 -26.80
N THR A 311 21.85 -5.10 -26.52
CA THR A 311 23.05 -4.37 -26.07
C THR A 311 22.86 -3.96 -24.60
N GLU A 312 23.97 -3.95 -23.89
CA GLU A 312 24.00 -3.45 -22.53
C GLU A 312 23.88 -1.93 -22.55
N GLU A 313 22.91 -1.39 -21.82
CA GLU A 313 22.73 0.05 -21.63
C GLU A 313 22.66 0.39 -20.14
N VAL A 314 23.29 1.49 -19.76
CA VAL A 314 23.17 2.07 -18.43
C VAL A 314 22.20 3.25 -18.50
N VAL A 315 21.22 3.24 -17.63
CA VAL A 315 20.25 4.34 -17.45
C VAL A 315 20.49 4.97 -16.09
N PHE A 316 20.47 6.28 -16.00
CA PHE A 316 20.66 7.00 -14.74
C PHE A 316 19.62 8.10 -14.54
N GLY A 317 19.34 8.41 -13.29
CA GLY A 317 18.40 9.43 -12.88
C GLY A 317 17.77 9.13 -11.51
N VAL A 318 17.07 10.08 -10.93
CA VAL A 318 16.32 9.92 -9.69
C VAL A 318 14.89 10.35 -9.92
N GLY A 319 13.94 9.44 -9.69
CA GLY A 319 12.52 9.69 -9.91
C GLY A 319 12.07 9.40 -11.33
N ALA A 320 11.32 10.31 -11.96
CA ALA A 320 10.73 10.11 -13.29
C ALA A 320 11.66 10.47 -14.46
N GLU A 321 12.78 11.13 -14.19
CA GLU A 321 13.73 11.57 -15.22
C GLU A 321 14.86 10.55 -15.36
N GLU A 322 14.68 9.55 -16.20
CA GLU A 322 15.72 8.59 -16.55
C GLU A 322 16.33 8.94 -17.90
N ARG A 323 17.67 8.83 -18.02
CA ARG A 323 18.45 9.07 -19.24
C ARG A 323 19.41 7.93 -19.50
N ILE A 324 19.55 7.51 -20.75
CA ILE A 324 20.60 6.55 -21.13
C ILE A 324 21.95 7.24 -20.99
N LEU A 325 22.91 6.57 -20.35
CA LEU A 325 24.25 7.07 -20.13
C LEU A 325 25.08 6.94 -21.44
N GLU A 326 25.32 8.07 -22.05
CA GLU A 326 26.12 8.25 -23.25
C GLU A 326 27.32 9.16 -22.95
N THR A 327 28.30 9.19 -23.85
CA THR A 327 29.49 10.07 -23.71
C THR A 327 29.14 11.54 -23.58
N CYS A 328 28.04 11.98 -24.21
CA CYS A 328 27.61 13.38 -24.17
C CYS A 328 27.03 13.82 -22.82
N ASN A 329 26.61 12.88 -21.94
CA ASN A 329 25.98 13.20 -20.65
C ASN A 329 26.72 12.64 -19.42
N GLU A 330 27.95 12.13 -19.60
CA GLU A 330 28.80 11.62 -18.49
C GLU A 330 29.03 12.68 -17.39
N ALA A 331 29.15 13.94 -17.78
CA ALA A 331 29.26 15.05 -16.82
C ALA A 331 28.02 15.15 -15.91
N ALA A 332 26.81 15.01 -16.47
CA ALA A 332 25.57 15.03 -15.70
C ALA A 332 25.44 13.81 -14.76
N PHE A 333 25.89 12.65 -15.20
CA PHE A 333 25.96 11.46 -14.36
C PHE A 333 26.91 11.65 -13.17
N THR A 334 28.11 12.21 -13.43
CA THR A 334 29.10 12.52 -12.40
C THR A 334 28.56 13.55 -11.40
N GLU A 335 27.86 14.59 -11.89
CA GLU A 335 27.23 15.60 -11.05
C GLU A 335 26.16 14.98 -10.13
N LEU A 336 25.30 14.10 -10.67
CA LEU A 336 24.31 13.37 -9.87
C LEU A 336 24.99 12.53 -8.78
N ALA A 337 26.02 11.78 -9.12
CA ALA A 337 26.75 10.93 -8.17
C ALA A 337 27.41 11.76 -7.06
N ASN A 338 28.02 12.92 -7.39
CA ASN A 338 28.59 13.84 -6.43
C ASN A 338 27.50 14.42 -5.52
N CYS A 339 26.39 14.86 -6.10
CA CYS A 339 25.25 15.36 -5.34
C CYS A 339 24.71 14.31 -4.35
N LEU A 340 24.58 13.06 -4.77
CA LEU A 340 24.17 11.96 -3.89
C LEU A 340 25.17 11.73 -2.75
N ARG A 341 26.47 11.71 -3.04
CA ARG A 341 27.51 11.53 -2.03
C ARG A 341 27.51 12.65 -1.00
N ASP A 342 27.37 13.90 -1.45
CA ASP A 342 27.49 15.08 -0.62
C ASP A 342 26.22 15.40 0.16
N THR A 343 25.06 14.90 -0.29
CA THR A 343 23.76 15.18 0.36
C THR A 343 23.17 14.01 1.11
N ARG A 344 23.26 12.79 0.53
CA ARG A 344 22.64 11.60 1.12
C ARG A 344 23.64 10.83 2.00
N HIS A 345 23.99 11.46 3.13
CA HIS A 345 24.81 10.86 4.19
C HIS A 345 24.27 11.28 5.56
N PRO A 346 24.66 10.64 6.68
CA PRO A 346 24.08 10.89 8.01
C PRO A 346 24.05 12.36 8.43
N TYR A 347 25.10 13.08 8.09
CA TYR A 347 25.28 14.50 8.44
C TYR A 347 24.89 15.46 7.32
N GLY A 348 24.27 14.97 6.25
CA GLY A 348 23.78 15.79 5.15
C GLY A 348 22.63 16.71 5.54
N SER A 349 22.35 17.70 4.69
CA SER A 349 21.26 18.64 4.93
C SER A 349 19.89 17.93 4.98
N ARG A 350 19.26 17.94 6.15
CA ARG A 350 17.92 17.37 6.37
C ARG A 350 16.83 18.03 5.53
N GLN A 351 17.09 19.20 4.97
CA GLN A 351 16.15 19.92 4.10
C GLN A 351 16.32 19.52 2.63
N HIS A 352 17.45 18.91 2.26
CA HIS A 352 17.70 18.54 0.88
C HIS A 352 16.75 17.43 0.41
N PRO A 353 16.12 17.54 -0.79
CA PRO A 353 15.17 16.53 -1.29
C PRO A 353 15.74 15.11 -1.33
N LEU A 354 16.98 14.92 -1.81
CA LEU A 354 17.63 13.61 -1.88
C LEU A 354 17.89 12.98 -0.50
N TRP A 355 18.05 13.78 0.56
CA TRP A 355 18.18 13.28 1.92
C TRP A 355 16.86 12.72 2.45
N ARG A 356 15.72 13.34 2.08
CA ARG A 356 14.38 12.95 2.52
C ARG A 356 13.76 11.86 1.67
N LEU A 357 14.21 11.72 0.43
CA LEU A 357 13.60 10.82 -0.54
C LEU A 357 13.75 9.37 -0.09
N ARG A 358 12.63 8.64 -0.03
CA ARG A 358 12.54 7.22 0.32
C ARG A 358 13.37 6.86 1.57
N PRO A 359 13.03 7.36 2.76
CA PRO A 359 13.78 7.10 3.98
C PRO A 359 13.75 5.62 4.37
N GLU A 360 12.65 4.89 4.12
CA GLU A 360 12.53 3.47 4.37
C GLU A 360 13.58 2.66 3.60
N ARG A 361 13.85 3.01 2.34
CA ARG A 361 14.90 2.36 1.53
C ARG A 361 16.30 2.58 2.09
N TRP A 362 16.53 3.72 2.72
CA TRP A 362 17.80 3.94 3.40
C TRP A 362 17.91 3.08 4.66
N LEU A 363 16.86 3.02 5.47
CA LEU A 363 16.82 2.13 6.64
C LEU A 363 17.02 0.68 6.23
N GLU A 364 16.31 0.24 5.20
CA GLU A 364 16.46 -1.10 4.62
C GLU A 364 17.90 -1.40 4.21
N SER A 365 18.57 -0.48 3.50
CA SER A 365 19.96 -0.70 3.07
C SER A 365 20.93 -0.86 4.25
N LEU A 366 20.68 -0.19 5.37
CA LEU A 366 21.47 -0.35 6.59
C LEU A 366 21.22 -1.71 7.24
N VAL A 367 19.95 -2.12 7.38
CA VAL A 367 19.59 -3.41 7.96
C VAL A 367 20.03 -4.56 7.06
N ALA A 368 19.81 -4.45 5.75
CA ALA A 368 20.29 -5.44 4.79
C ALA A 368 21.83 -5.49 4.71
N GLY A 369 22.52 -4.41 5.04
CA GLY A 369 23.98 -4.41 5.19
C GLY A 369 24.49 -5.35 6.27
N ASP A 370 23.81 -5.34 7.43
CA ASP A 370 24.08 -6.24 8.55
C ASP A 370 22.79 -6.42 9.36
N VAL A 371 22.11 -7.54 9.20
CA VAL A 371 20.87 -7.86 9.91
C VAL A 371 21.11 -8.09 11.42
N SER A 372 22.32 -8.39 11.84
CA SER A 372 22.65 -8.64 13.26
C SER A 372 22.52 -7.37 14.11
N VAL A 373 22.56 -6.18 13.49
CA VAL A 373 22.37 -4.90 14.21
C VAL A 373 20.98 -4.74 14.82
N ILE A 374 19.97 -5.38 14.21
CA ILE A 374 18.61 -5.39 14.76
C ILE A 374 18.37 -6.59 15.67
N ASP A 375 19.00 -7.73 15.42
CA ASP A 375 18.90 -8.92 16.25
C ASP A 375 20.12 -9.83 16.07
N GLY A 376 20.90 -10.03 17.12
CA GLY A 376 22.09 -10.88 17.10
C GLY A 376 21.82 -12.38 16.83
N ARG A 377 20.55 -12.82 16.84
CA ARG A 377 20.18 -14.19 16.43
C ARG A 377 20.19 -14.35 14.90
N LEU A 378 20.07 -13.25 14.14
CA LEU A 378 20.02 -13.28 12.68
C LEU A 378 21.39 -13.54 12.08
N ASP A 379 21.39 -14.15 10.91
CA ASP A 379 22.62 -14.47 10.17
C ASP A 379 22.95 -13.40 9.15
N PRO A 380 24.02 -12.62 9.33
CA PRO A 380 24.39 -11.56 8.41
C PRO A 380 24.84 -12.05 7.03
N SER A 381 25.21 -13.33 6.91
CA SER A 381 25.63 -13.91 5.62
C SER A 381 24.47 -14.33 4.72
N CYS A 382 23.26 -14.42 5.28
CA CYS A 382 22.11 -15.04 4.63
C CYS A 382 20.92 -14.07 4.60
N ARG A 383 20.86 -13.18 3.60
CA ARG A 383 19.82 -12.16 3.49
C ARG A 383 19.42 -11.88 2.05
N TYR A 384 18.14 -11.63 1.89
CA TYR A 384 17.55 -11.18 0.64
C TYR A 384 16.76 -9.90 0.91
N SER A 385 17.07 -8.81 0.19
CA SER A 385 16.28 -7.58 0.24
C SER A 385 15.33 -7.51 -0.93
N GLN A 386 14.17 -6.88 -0.74
CA GLN A 386 13.17 -6.68 -1.77
C GLN A 386 12.72 -7.98 -2.44
N VAL A 387 12.43 -8.99 -1.61
CA VAL A 387 11.90 -10.26 -2.13
C VAL A 387 10.47 -10.05 -2.62
N PRO A 388 10.18 -10.36 -3.90
CA PRO A 388 8.83 -10.22 -4.43
C PRO A 388 7.87 -11.19 -3.73
N ALA A 389 6.92 -10.66 -2.98
CA ALA A 389 5.83 -11.40 -2.38
C ALA A 389 4.55 -11.11 -3.16
N PHE A 390 4.41 -11.72 -4.33
CA PHE A 390 3.26 -11.50 -5.18
C PHE A 390 1.99 -12.04 -4.54
N SER A 391 0.97 -11.18 -4.41
CA SER A 391 -0.42 -11.61 -4.35
C SER A 391 -1.07 -11.44 -5.73
N ALA A 392 -2.23 -12.00 -5.94
CA ALA A 392 -2.96 -11.85 -7.20
C ALA A 392 -3.30 -10.36 -7.52
N ALA A 393 -3.28 -9.49 -6.52
CA ALA A 393 -3.69 -8.09 -6.62
C ALA A 393 -2.54 -7.09 -6.45
N ASP A 394 -1.38 -7.46 -5.88
CA ASP A 394 -0.33 -6.52 -5.53
C ASP A 394 1.08 -7.09 -5.69
N ARG A 395 2.01 -6.24 -6.12
CA ARG A 395 3.46 -6.52 -6.19
C ARG A 395 4.13 -6.04 -4.90
N ALA A 396 3.73 -6.59 -3.77
CA ALA A 396 4.35 -6.27 -2.51
C ALA A 396 5.78 -6.86 -2.45
N MET A 397 6.68 -6.16 -1.79
CA MET A 397 8.08 -6.55 -1.65
C MET A 397 8.39 -6.67 -0.17
N ILE A 398 8.85 -7.85 0.25
CA ILE A 398 9.37 -8.05 1.61
C ILE A 398 10.65 -7.24 1.74
N ASP A 399 10.75 -6.36 2.72
CA ASP A 399 11.92 -5.50 2.88
C ASP A 399 13.19 -6.33 3.08
N VAL A 400 13.20 -7.22 4.08
CA VAL A 400 14.30 -8.17 4.28
C VAL A 400 13.77 -9.54 4.67
N LEU A 401 14.18 -10.56 3.93
CA LEU A 401 14.02 -11.97 4.26
C LEU A 401 15.39 -12.57 4.63
N THR A 402 15.50 -13.17 5.79
CA THR A 402 16.75 -13.74 6.31
C THR A 402 16.47 -15.00 7.13
N THR A 403 17.52 -15.55 7.73
CA THR A 403 17.41 -16.65 8.69
C THR A 403 18.06 -16.27 10.02
N THR A 404 17.68 -16.96 11.08
CA THR A 404 18.51 -17.03 12.29
C THR A 404 19.73 -17.90 12.03
N GLN A 405 20.73 -17.83 12.92
CA GLN A 405 21.91 -18.72 12.88
C GLN A 405 21.52 -20.20 12.99
N ALA A 406 20.35 -20.51 13.58
CA ALA A 406 19.78 -21.85 13.67
C ALA A 406 18.94 -22.26 12.44
N GLY A 407 18.95 -21.48 11.36
CA GLY A 407 18.23 -21.79 10.12
C GLY A 407 16.73 -21.45 10.13
N ARG A 408 16.18 -20.84 11.18
CA ARG A 408 14.78 -20.40 11.18
C ARG A 408 14.61 -19.17 10.32
N LEU A 409 13.61 -19.16 9.43
CA LEU A 409 13.29 -17.99 8.61
C LEU A 409 12.87 -16.79 9.46
N ALA A 410 13.24 -15.60 9.04
CA ALA A 410 12.85 -14.34 9.65
C ALA A 410 12.42 -13.33 8.60
N VAL A 411 11.25 -12.76 8.79
CA VAL A 411 10.66 -11.69 7.96
C VAL A 411 10.85 -10.38 8.70
N VAL A 412 11.46 -9.40 8.05
CA VAL A 412 11.69 -8.06 8.62
C VAL A 412 10.91 -7.05 7.80
N GLU A 413 10.01 -6.34 8.45
CA GLU A 413 9.27 -5.20 7.88
C GLU A 413 9.74 -3.93 8.57
N LEU A 414 10.02 -2.91 7.76
CA LEU A 414 10.69 -1.68 8.18
C LEU A 414 9.82 -0.45 7.91
N LYS A 415 9.73 0.45 8.89
CA LYS A 415 9.16 1.79 8.67
C LYS A 415 10.12 2.85 9.20
N ALA A 416 10.35 3.89 8.41
CA ALA A 416 11.16 5.04 8.81
C ALA A 416 10.33 6.14 9.47
N ASP A 417 9.04 6.15 9.22
CA ASP A 417 8.05 7.08 9.76
C ASP A 417 6.89 6.32 10.42
N GLU A 418 6.04 7.05 11.13
CA GLU A 418 4.87 6.47 11.81
C GLU A 418 3.88 5.88 10.80
N ASP A 419 3.59 4.58 10.92
CA ASP A 419 2.63 3.87 10.09
C ASP A 419 1.74 2.94 10.92
N ILE A 420 0.44 3.24 10.93
CA ILE A 420 -0.59 2.44 11.62
C ILE A 420 -0.72 1.02 11.02
N HIS A 421 -0.33 0.83 9.76
CA HIS A 421 -0.50 -0.43 9.04
C HIS A 421 0.69 -1.39 9.20
N LEU A 422 1.79 -0.97 9.81
CA LEU A 422 2.99 -1.78 10.00
C LEU A 422 2.71 -3.21 10.53
N PRO A 423 1.87 -3.42 11.57
CA PRO A 423 1.61 -4.77 12.06
C PRO A 423 0.94 -5.70 11.05
N LEU A 424 -0.05 -5.18 10.29
CA LEU A 424 -0.77 -6.00 9.31
C LEU A 424 -0.01 -6.14 7.99
N GLN A 425 0.85 -5.21 7.61
CA GLN A 425 1.78 -5.38 6.50
C GLN A 425 2.81 -6.47 6.81
N GLY A 426 3.41 -6.43 8.00
CA GLY A 426 4.30 -7.51 8.44
C GLY A 426 3.61 -8.87 8.46
N LEU A 427 2.33 -8.92 8.88
CA LEU A 427 1.51 -10.13 8.84
C LEU A 427 1.33 -10.65 7.41
N ASP A 428 1.08 -9.79 6.43
CA ASP A 428 0.93 -10.19 5.03
C ASP A 428 2.20 -10.89 4.51
N TYR A 429 3.36 -10.34 4.83
CA TYR A 429 4.63 -10.93 4.41
C TYR A 429 4.95 -12.21 5.15
N TRP A 430 4.69 -12.23 6.46
CA TRP A 430 4.86 -13.41 7.29
C TRP A 430 3.99 -14.58 6.78
N SER A 431 2.71 -14.35 6.47
CA SER A 431 1.78 -15.38 6.01
C SER A 431 2.21 -15.98 4.65
N ARG A 432 2.73 -15.15 3.74
CA ARG A 432 3.27 -15.61 2.45
C ARG A 432 4.55 -16.40 2.61
N VAL A 433 5.46 -15.95 3.46
CA VAL A 433 6.71 -16.68 3.75
C VAL A 433 6.38 -18.02 4.41
N GLU A 434 5.48 -18.06 5.38
CA GLU A 434 5.05 -19.29 6.02
C GLU A 434 4.44 -20.27 5.02
N TRP A 435 3.55 -19.78 4.11
CA TRP A 435 2.96 -20.57 3.04
C TRP A 435 4.00 -21.25 2.14
N HIS A 436 4.99 -20.53 1.66
CA HIS A 436 6.06 -21.05 0.81
C HIS A 436 7.02 -21.96 1.60
N HIS A 437 7.28 -21.60 2.87
CA HIS A 437 8.13 -22.38 3.76
C HIS A 437 7.54 -23.76 4.06
N ALA A 438 6.27 -23.84 4.42
CA ALA A 438 5.57 -25.10 4.69
C ALA A 438 5.56 -26.05 3.48
N ARG A 439 5.75 -25.54 2.26
CA ARG A 439 5.83 -26.31 1.02
C ARG A 439 7.26 -26.62 0.57
N GLY A 440 8.25 -26.18 1.33
CA GLY A 440 9.67 -26.37 0.98
C GLY A 440 10.07 -25.68 -0.32
N GLU A 441 9.43 -24.55 -0.65
CA GLU A 441 9.62 -23.88 -1.93
C GLU A 441 10.88 -23.02 -1.97
N PHE A 442 11.35 -22.47 -0.86
CA PHE A 442 12.50 -21.58 -0.84
C PHE A 442 13.76 -22.21 -1.49
N PRO A 443 14.22 -23.40 -1.11
CA PRO A 443 15.37 -24.04 -1.78
C PRO A 443 15.11 -24.35 -3.25
N ARG A 444 13.89 -24.75 -3.61
CA ARG A 444 13.52 -25.04 -5.01
C ARG A 444 13.58 -23.81 -5.91
N PHE A 445 13.40 -22.62 -5.32
CA PHE A 445 13.44 -21.33 -6.02
C PHE A 445 14.78 -20.61 -5.85
N GLY A 446 15.83 -21.31 -5.37
CA GLY A 446 17.18 -20.78 -5.27
C GLY A 446 17.44 -19.85 -4.09
N TYR A 447 16.57 -19.89 -3.07
CA TYR A 447 16.79 -19.17 -1.83
C TYR A 447 17.43 -20.09 -0.79
N PHE A 448 18.42 -19.59 -0.05
CA PHE A 448 19.06 -20.30 1.05
C PHE A 448 19.66 -21.66 0.66
N GLU A 449 20.21 -21.78 -0.55
CA GLU A 449 20.71 -23.07 -1.10
C GLU A 449 21.79 -23.71 -0.23
N ASP A 450 22.62 -22.90 0.43
CA ASP A 450 23.74 -23.38 1.27
C ASP A 450 23.33 -23.60 2.73
N ARG A 451 22.00 -23.65 3.04
CA ARG A 451 21.51 -23.75 4.41
C ARG A 451 20.37 -24.73 4.56
N GLU A 452 20.42 -25.45 5.68
CA GLU A 452 19.29 -26.23 6.14
C GLU A 452 18.32 -25.27 6.87
N LEU A 453 17.09 -25.18 6.35
CA LEU A 453 16.04 -24.36 6.96
C LEU A 453 15.36 -25.14 8.09
N SER A 454 15.20 -24.51 9.24
CA SER A 454 14.39 -25.05 10.34
C SER A 454 12.94 -25.19 9.93
N ILE A 455 12.26 -26.22 10.44
CA ILE A 455 10.81 -26.45 10.22
C ILE A 455 9.91 -25.47 11.01
N GLU A 456 10.50 -24.67 11.89
CA GLU A 456 9.74 -23.71 12.69
C GLU A 456 9.13 -22.62 11.82
N LYS A 457 7.94 -22.14 12.23
CA LYS A 457 7.30 -21.00 11.58
C LYS A 457 8.23 -19.78 11.59
N PRO A 458 8.18 -18.93 10.55
CA PRO A 458 9.04 -17.75 10.48
C PRO A 458 8.88 -16.82 11.69
N LEU A 459 9.96 -16.16 12.07
CA LEU A 459 9.94 -15.06 13.03
C LEU A 459 9.53 -13.77 12.31
N LEU A 460 8.62 -12.98 12.88
CA LEU A 460 8.23 -11.67 12.38
C LEU A 460 8.92 -10.57 13.18
N LEU A 461 9.75 -9.78 12.51
CA LEU A 461 10.40 -8.60 13.08
C LEU A 461 9.83 -7.33 12.49
N LEU A 462 9.27 -6.46 13.33
CA LEU A 462 8.73 -5.15 12.95
C LEU A 462 9.68 -4.08 13.48
N VAL A 463 10.25 -3.27 12.62
CA VAL A 463 11.30 -2.32 12.97
C VAL A 463 10.89 -0.90 12.65
N ALA A 464 10.93 0.00 13.64
CA ALA A 464 10.69 1.43 13.43
C ALA A 464 11.49 2.27 14.43
N PRO A 465 11.74 3.57 14.15
CA PRO A 465 12.30 4.48 15.13
C PRO A 465 11.38 4.60 16.36
N ALA A 466 11.97 4.67 17.54
CA ALA A 466 11.26 4.54 18.82
C ALA A 466 10.14 5.58 19.04
N PHE A 467 10.33 6.81 18.53
CA PHE A 467 9.32 7.88 18.61
C PHE A 467 8.36 7.93 17.41
N HIS A 468 8.55 7.06 16.41
CA HIS A 468 7.68 6.94 15.24
C HIS A 468 6.83 5.65 15.28
N VAL A 469 6.58 5.14 16.48
CA VAL A 469 5.68 4.00 16.69
C VAL A 469 4.26 4.51 16.85
N HIS A 470 3.36 4.12 15.95
CA HIS A 470 1.95 4.51 16.06
C HIS A 470 1.33 3.95 17.36
N PRO A 471 0.57 4.76 18.14
CA PRO A 471 -0.02 4.31 19.41
C PRO A 471 -0.91 3.06 19.29
N ALA A 472 -1.54 2.85 18.14
CA ALA A 472 -2.39 1.69 17.87
C ALA A 472 -1.62 0.38 17.62
N THR A 473 -0.29 0.43 17.44
CA THR A 473 0.53 -0.74 17.13
C THR A 473 0.35 -1.85 18.18
N ASP A 474 0.39 -1.50 19.44
CA ASP A 474 0.23 -2.47 20.55
C ASP A 474 -1.16 -3.13 20.52
N THR A 475 -2.19 -2.37 20.21
CA THR A 475 -3.56 -2.90 20.07
C THR A 475 -3.64 -3.89 18.92
N LEU A 476 -3.10 -3.58 17.76
CA LEU A 476 -3.11 -4.46 16.60
C LEU A 476 -2.34 -5.76 16.85
N LEU A 477 -1.13 -5.66 17.42
CA LEU A 477 -0.29 -6.82 17.74
C LEU A 477 -0.93 -7.79 18.74
N ARG A 478 -1.70 -7.31 19.71
CA ARG A 478 -2.43 -8.15 20.66
C ARG A 478 -3.46 -9.08 20.01
N TYR A 479 -4.00 -8.69 18.85
CA TYR A 479 -5.00 -9.48 18.14
C TYR A 479 -4.39 -10.46 17.14
N LEU A 480 -3.07 -10.49 16.93
CA LEU A 480 -2.45 -11.51 16.11
C LEU A 480 -2.58 -12.90 16.74
N SER A 481 -2.63 -13.92 15.91
CA SER A 481 -2.65 -15.31 16.35
C SER A 481 -1.45 -15.61 17.27
N PRO A 482 -1.64 -16.31 18.39
CA PRO A 482 -0.53 -16.71 19.27
C PRO A 482 0.48 -17.65 18.60
N GLU A 483 0.16 -18.22 17.47
CA GLU A 483 1.09 -19.00 16.65
C GLU A 483 2.14 -18.17 15.93
N ILE A 484 1.94 -16.85 15.85
CA ILE A 484 2.85 -15.91 15.21
C ILE A 484 3.80 -15.35 16.26
N GLU A 485 5.03 -15.81 16.23
CA GLU A 485 6.07 -15.20 17.05
C GLU A 485 6.52 -13.91 16.37
N TRP A 486 6.22 -12.80 17.03
CA TRP A 486 6.62 -11.49 16.57
C TRP A 486 7.46 -10.75 17.59
N GLU A 487 8.32 -9.88 17.11
CA GLU A 487 9.09 -8.96 17.93
C GLU A 487 9.06 -7.57 17.30
N PHE A 488 8.67 -6.56 18.08
CA PHE A 488 8.77 -5.17 17.68
C PHE A 488 10.11 -4.61 18.20
N VAL A 489 10.92 -4.09 17.27
CA VAL A 489 12.26 -3.56 17.53
C VAL A 489 12.24 -2.05 17.34
N GLY A 490 12.27 -1.30 18.44
CA GLY A 490 12.42 0.16 18.41
C GLY A 490 13.88 0.54 18.29
N ILE A 491 14.21 1.33 17.25
CA ILE A 491 15.57 1.81 17.00
C ILE A 491 15.72 3.29 17.34
N ASP A 492 16.97 3.77 17.51
CA ASP A 492 17.28 5.17 17.78
C ASP A 492 16.89 6.05 16.60
N GLU A 493 16.43 7.27 16.88
CA GLU A 493 16.01 8.27 15.88
C GLU A 493 17.15 8.69 14.93
N ARG A 494 18.38 8.53 15.37
CA ARG A 494 19.57 8.80 14.56
C ARG A 494 20.05 7.57 13.80
N TRP A 495 19.15 6.65 13.46
CA TRP A 495 19.44 5.40 12.76
C TRP A 495 20.28 5.59 11.48
N ARG A 496 20.26 6.80 10.86
CA ARG A 496 21.09 7.11 9.69
C ARG A 496 22.59 7.17 10.01
N GLU A 497 22.95 7.45 11.26
CA GLU A 497 24.32 7.42 11.76
C GLU A 497 24.80 6.01 12.12
N GLY A 498 23.86 5.12 12.37
CA GLY A 498 24.06 3.72 12.73
C GLY A 498 22.86 3.20 13.52
N ILE A 499 22.48 1.97 13.24
CA ILE A 499 21.32 1.36 13.88
C ILE A 499 21.69 1.00 15.32
N LYS A 500 20.87 1.45 16.27
CA LYS A 500 20.95 1.07 17.70
C LYS A 500 19.55 0.71 18.17
N VAL A 501 19.40 -0.50 18.70
CA VAL A 501 18.15 -0.95 19.30
C VAL A 501 17.99 -0.27 20.67
N VAL A 502 16.84 0.38 20.87
CA VAL A 502 16.48 1.11 22.08
C VAL A 502 15.58 0.27 22.99
N PHE A 503 14.60 -0.40 22.38
CA PHE A 503 13.71 -1.30 23.11
C PHE A 503 13.24 -2.45 22.22
N ARG A 504 12.71 -3.48 22.88
CA ARG A 504 12.04 -4.62 22.23
C ARG A 504 10.73 -4.90 22.91
N LYS A 505 9.71 -5.25 22.12
CA LYS A 505 8.44 -5.76 22.61
C LYS A 505 8.19 -7.14 22.02
N ARG A 506 7.66 -8.03 22.80
CA ARG A 506 7.28 -9.40 22.42
C ARG A 506 5.88 -9.70 22.92
N PRO A 507 5.20 -10.73 22.40
CA PRO A 507 3.97 -11.21 22.99
C PRO A 507 4.18 -11.51 24.48
N ASP A 508 3.30 -11.00 25.33
CA ASP A 508 3.35 -11.36 26.74
C ASP A 508 2.68 -12.74 26.93
N PRO A 509 3.43 -13.79 27.30
CA PRO A 509 2.85 -15.12 27.49
C PRO A 509 1.86 -15.17 28.65
N LYS A 510 1.82 -14.13 29.51
CA LYS A 510 0.88 -13.98 30.62
C LYS A 510 -0.36 -13.18 30.27
N GLN A 511 -0.39 -12.53 29.10
CA GLN A 511 -1.54 -11.79 28.61
C GLN A 511 -2.63 -12.80 28.21
N ARG A 512 -3.34 -13.31 29.22
CA ARG A 512 -4.45 -14.26 29.02
C ARG A 512 -5.64 -13.55 28.43
N ILE A 513 -6.51 -14.32 27.80
CA ILE A 513 -7.84 -13.93 27.28
C ILE A 513 -8.65 -13.13 28.31
N SER A 514 -8.40 -13.34 29.62
CA SER A 514 -8.99 -12.58 30.73
C SER A 514 -8.78 -11.05 30.66
N ASP A 515 -7.73 -10.58 30.00
CA ASP A 515 -7.45 -9.14 29.87
C ASP A 515 -8.35 -8.49 28.82
N PHE A 516 -9.05 -9.30 28.03
CA PHE A 516 -10.11 -8.86 27.10
C PHE A 516 -11.51 -8.91 27.74
N GLN A 517 -11.66 -9.53 28.90
CA GLN A 517 -12.88 -9.50 29.70
C GLN A 517 -12.76 -8.37 30.72
N LEU A 518 -13.75 -7.48 30.73
CA LEU A 518 -13.89 -6.49 31.81
C LEU A 518 -13.83 -7.21 33.15
N PRO A 519 -13.18 -6.62 34.18
CA PRO A 519 -13.22 -7.19 35.52
C PRO A 519 -14.67 -7.42 35.91
N ILE A 520 -15.01 -8.64 36.24
CA ILE A 520 -16.29 -8.98 36.86
C ILE A 520 -16.26 -8.23 38.19
N ALA A 521 -16.98 -7.13 38.27
CA ALA A 521 -17.20 -6.46 39.55
C ALA A 521 -17.93 -7.46 40.45
N THR A 522 -17.20 -7.95 41.45
CA THR A 522 -17.73 -8.72 42.57
C THR A 522 -18.68 -7.85 43.38
#